data_139b2693cf507fa59f5eaab738ffe39d
#
_entry.id   139b2693cf507fa59f5eaab738ffe39d
#
_cell.length_a   1.000
_cell.length_b   1.000
_cell.length_c   1.000
_cell.angle_alpha   90.00
_cell.angle_beta   90.00
_cell.angle_gamma   90.00
#
_symmetry.space_group_name_H-M   'P 1'
#
loop_
_entity.id
_entity.type
_entity.pdbx_description
1 polymer ?
#
loop_
_entity_poly.entity_id
_entity_poly.type
_entity_poly.pdbx_seq_one_letter_code
_entity_poly.pdbx_strand_id
1 'polypeptide(L)'
;MATHKLLLLPGDGIGPEVMAEVKRLIDWLDAQGIAHFSTERGLVGGAAYDASQQSVTDATMAQAAAADAVIFGAVGGPKWDSVPYEVRPEAGLLRLRKDLGLFGNLRPAVCYPALADASSLKREAVEGLDIMIVRELTGGVYFGEPKTITDLGNGQKRAIDTQVYDTYEIERIARVAFDLARKRRNKVTSMEKRNVMKSGVLWNEVVTQLHAREYRDVQLEHQLADSGGMNLVKWPKQFDVIVTDNLFGDMLSDIAAMLTGSLGMLPSASLGEVDVKTKKRKALFEPVHGSAPDIAGKGLANPIAMIASFGMALRYSFDMGELADKLDAAISAVLAKGLRTADIKSEGTIAVSTAQMGEAILKELQALHA
;
A
#
# COMPACT_ATOMS: atom_id res chain seq x y z
N MET A 1 -4.86 -10.73 27.20
CA MET A 1 -4.55 -10.62 25.76
C MET A 1 -3.17 -10.02 25.60
N ALA A 2 -2.47 -10.31 24.49
CA ALA A 2 -1.18 -9.67 24.20
C ALA A 2 -1.41 -8.20 23.85
N THR A 3 -0.52 -7.31 24.33
CA THR A 3 -0.53 -5.90 23.90
C THR A 3 0.37 -5.74 22.69
N HIS A 4 -0.15 -5.17 21.61
CA HIS A 4 0.58 -4.90 20.37
C HIS A 4 1.09 -3.46 20.35
N LYS A 5 2.35 -3.25 19.94
CA LYS A 5 2.96 -1.93 19.85
C LYS A 5 2.76 -1.36 18.45
N LEU A 6 2.09 -0.22 18.34
CA LEU A 6 1.89 0.52 17.10
C LEU A 6 2.63 1.85 17.14
N LEU A 7 3.40 2.14 16.09
CA LEU A 7 3.88 3.49 15.83
C LEU A 7 2.95 4.16 14.81
N LEU A 8 2.37 5.30 15.19
CA LEU A 8 1.53 6.11 14.32
C LEU A 8 2.36 7.26 13.75
N LEU A 9 2.47 7.32 12.44
CA LEU A 9 3.19 8.35 11.68
C LEU A 9 2.19 9.09 10.76
N PRO A 10 1.45 10.09 11.25
CA PRO A 10 0.43 10.77 10.44
C PRO A 10 0.99 11.46 9.20
N GLY A 11 2.20 12.05 9.31
CA GLY A 11 2.86 12.77 8.22
C GLY A 11 2.19 14.10 7.88
N ASP A 12 1.97 14.34 6.58
CA ASP A 12 1.60 15.63 6.00
C ASP A 12 0.18 15.64 5.42
N GLY A 13 -0.29 16.83 5.09
CA GLY A 13 -1.54 17.04 4.35
C GLY A 13 -2.77 16.41 5.03
N ILE A 14 -3.45 15.52 4.31
CA ILE A 14 -4.62 14.80 4.83
C ILE A 14 -4.25 13.66 5.80
N GLY A 15 -2.97 13.29 5.91
CA GLY A 15 -2.52 12.18 6.75
C GLY A 15 -3.01 12.26 8.19
N PRO A 16 -2.92 13.40 8.90
CA PRO A 16 -3.47 13.55 10.25
C PRO A 16 -4.99 13.31 10.36
N GLU A 17 -5.78 13.73 9.35
CA GLU A 17 -7.23 13.56 9.34
C GLU A 17 -7.64 12.09 9.20
N VAL A 18 -7.05 11.38 8.24
CA VAL A 18 -7.37 9.96 7.99
C VAL A 18 -6.82 9.06 9.09
N MET A 19 -5.67 9.42 9.70
CA MET A 19 -5.10 8.73 10.86
C MET A 19 -5.98 8.85 12.11
N ALA A 20 -6.66 9.97 12.30
CA ALA A 20 -7.57 10.15 13.42
C ALA A 20 -8.71 9.13 13.41
N GLU A 21 -9.18 8.71 12.24
CA GLU A 21 -10.23 7.71 12.12
C GLU A 21 -9.73 6.29 12.44
N VAL A 22 -8.48 5.96 12.11
CA VAL A 22 -7.84 4.71 12.57
C VAL A 22 -7.65 4.74 14.09
N LYS A 23 -7.21 5.87 14.65
CA LYS A 23 -7.06 6.00 16.12
C LYS A 23 -8.40 5.79 16.84
N ARG A 24 -9.51 6.29 16.29
CA ARG A 24 -10.87 6.06 16.80
C ARG A 24 -11.22 4.57 16.86
N LEU A 25 -10.88 3.80 15.81
CA LEU A 25 -11.06 2.34 15.77
C LEU A 25 -10.20 1.64 16.83
N ILE A 26 -8.92 2.01 16.93
CA ILE A 26 -7.99 1.45 17.93
C ILE A 26 -8.52 1.68 19.35
N ASP A 27 -8.97 2.89 19.66
CA ASP A 27 -9.50 3.24 20.98
C ASP A 27 -10.75 2.44 21.34
N TRP A 28 -11.62 2.21 20.35
CA TRP A 28 -12.80 1.39 20.55
C TRP A 28 -12.45 -0.08 20.78
N LEU A 29 -11.54 -0.65 19.99
CA LEU A 29 -11.08 -2.05 20.15
C LEU A 29 -10.48 -2.28 21.55
N ASP A 30 -9.69 -1.33 22.03
CA ASP A 30 -9.08 -1.39 23.36
C ASP A 30 -10.15 -1.27 24.47
N ALA A 31 -11.05 -0.30 24.35
CA ALA A 31 -12.13 -0.08 25.31
C ALA A 31 -13.10 -1.27 25.42
N GLN A 32 -13.31 -2.02 24.34
CA GLN A 32 -14.15 -3.23 24.34
C GLN A 32 -13.37 -4.50 24.75
N GLY A 33 -12.06 -4.39 24.99
CA GLY A 33 -11.23 -5.55 25.30
C GLY A 33 -11.09 -6.55 24.14
N ILE A 34 -11.33 -6.11 22.90
CA ILE A 34 -11.23 -6.96 21.70
C ILE A 34 -9.77 -7.16 21.32
N ALA A 35 -8.99 -6.05 21.36
CA ALA A 35 -7.56 -6.06 21.10
C ALA A 35 -6.90 -4.88 21.82
N HIS A 36 -5.73 -5.11 22.42
CA HIS A 36 -5.00 -4.08 23.15
C HIS A 36 -3.81 -3.55 22.34
N PHE A 37 -3.79 -2.24 22.09
CA PHE A 37 -2.74 -1.56 21.34
C PHE A 37 -2.08 -0.48 22.20
N SER A 38 -0.76 -0.58 22.40
CA SER A 38 0.06 0.52 22.90
C SER A 38 0.49 1.37 21.70
N THR A 39 -0.01 2.60 21.62
CA THR A 39 0.28 3.50 20.51
C THR A 39 1.33 4.55 20.88
N GLU A 40 2.38 4.68 20.07
CA GLU A 40 3.30 5.81 20.07
C GLU A 40 3.07 6.68 18.85
N ARG A 41 3.40 7.96 18.91
CA ARG A 41 3.32 8.89 17.78
C ARG A 41 4.69 9.45 17.45
N GLY A 42 5.05 9.44 16.17
CA GLY A 42 6.27 10.03 15.65
C GLY A 42 6.00 11.05 14.55
N LEU A 43 7.04 11.79 14.17
CA LEU A 43 7.02 12.70 13.03
C LEU A 43 7.72 12.07 11.83
N VAL A 44 7.17 12.32 10.64
CA VAL A 44 7.74 11.89 9.35
C VAL A 44 7.36 12.90 8.27
N GLY A 45 8.10 12.91 7.19
CA GLY A 45 7.83 13.75 6.04
C GLY A 45 8.16 15.22 6.28
N GLY A 46 7.36 16.12 5.74
CA GLY A 46 7.50 17.56 5.88
C GLY A 46 7.31 18.02 7.32
N ALA A 47 6.42 17.38 8.07
CA ALA A 47 6.22 17.68 9.50
C ALA A 47 7.50 17.40 10.32
N ALA A 48 8.23 16.33 10.00
CA ALA A 48 9.52 16.04 10.63
C ALA A 48 10.60 17.03 10.17
N TYR A 49 10.62 17.38 8.88
CA TYR A 49 11.56 18.35 8.34
C TYR A 49 11.39 19.74 8.99
N ASP A 50 10.16 20.21 9.16
CA ASP A 50 9.89 21.48 9.84
C ASP A 50 10.40 21.50 11.28
N ALA A 51 10.35 20.37 11.97
CA ALA A 51 10.76 20.25 13.37
C ALA A 51 12.28 20.02 13.56
N SER A 52 12.94 19.34 12.62
CA SER A 52 14.31 18.82 12.82
C SER A 52 15.23 18.93 11.60
N GLN A 53 14.78 19.48 10.47
CA GLN A 53 15.49 19.52 9.19
C GLN A 53 15.81 18.10 8.63
N GLN A 54 15.07 17.08 9.08
CA GLN A 54 15.17 15.70 8.63
C GLN A 54 13.77 15.16 8.30
N SER A 55 13.62 14.43 7.21
CA SER A 55 12.34 13.82 6.84
C SER A 55 11.89 12.68 7.76
N VAL A 56 12.84 12.10 8.51
CA VAL A 56 12.63 11.16 9.63
C VAL A 56 13.86 11.17 10.53
N THR A 57 13.68 11.25 11.84
CA THR A 57 14.80 11.24 12.80
C THR A 57 15.23 9.83 13.19
N ASP A 58 16.46 9.67 13.70
CA ASP A 58 16.93 8.37 14.22
C ASP A 58 16.08 7.90 15.41
N ALA A 59 15.56 8.82 16.21
CA ALA A 59 14.62 8.48 17.30
C ALA A 59 13.32 7.86 16.76
N THR A 60 12.73 8.43 15.71
CA THR A 60 11.55 7.86 15.04
C THR A 60 11.88 6.51 14.39
N MET A 61 13.06 6.36 13.79
CA MET A 61 13.51 5.07 13.25
C MET A 61 13.66 4.00 14.34
N ALA A 62 14.19 4.37 15.52
CA ALA A 62 14.29 3.45 16.65
C ALA A 62 12.90 3.02 17.17
N GLN A 63 11.93 3.95 17.25
CA GLN A 63 10.54 3.64 17.56
C GLN A 63 9.93 2.68 16.54
N ALA A 64 10.14 2.92 15.23
CA ALA A 64 9.65 2.06 14.15
C ALA A 64 10.26 0.64 14.23
N ALA A 65 11.55 0.55 14.56
CA ALA A 65 12.22 -0.73 14.75
C ALA A 65 11.72 -1.49 15.99
N ALA A 66 11.25 -0.78 17.04
CA ALA A 66 10.72 -1.37 18.27
C ALA A 66 9.22 -1.73 18.18
N ALA A 67 8.48 -1.14 17.24
CA ALA A 67 7.06 -1.40 17.04
C ALA A 67 6.81 -2.79 16.40
N ASP A 68 5.64 -3.38 16.69
CA ASP A 68 5.15 -4.57 15.99
C ASP A 68 4.67 -4.21 14.57
N ALA A 69 4.11 -2.99 14.40
CA ALA A 69 3.75 -2.43 13.10
C ALA A 69 3.79 -0.90 13.11
N VAL A 70 4.02 -0.31 11.94
CA VAL A 70 3.93 1.13 11.69
C VAL A 70 2.65 1.40 10.90
N ILE A 71 1.84 2.36 11.37
CA ILE A 71 0.69 2.88 10.64
C ILE A 71 1.08 4.27 10.14
N PHE A 72 1.06 4.45 8.82
CA PHE A 72 1.61 5.62 8.15
C PHE A 72 0.52 6.34 7.36
N GLY A 73 0.41 7.66 7.51
CA GLY A 73 -0.60 8.46 6.83
C GLY A 73 -0.19 8.83 5.40
N ALA A 74 0.41 9.98 5.23
CA ALA A 74 0.88 10.46 3.93
C ALA A 74 2.04 11.45 4.10
N VAL A 75 2.85 11.64 3.06
CA VAL A 75 3.96 12.62 3.07
C VAL A 75 3.98 13.43 1.77
N GLY A 76 4.63 14.58 1.85
CA GLY A 76 4.86 15.45 0.70
C GLY A 76 3.96 16.68 0.65
N GLY A 77 4.28 17.56 -0.27
CA GLY A 77 3.52 18.77 -0.54
C GLY A 77 4.41 19.90 -1.09
N PRO A 78 3.82 20.87 -1.80
CA PRO A 78 4.57 21.91 -2.51
C PRO A 78 5.41 22.80 -1.60
N LYS A 79 5.09 22.84 -0.29
CA LYS A 79 5.86 23.59 0.70
C LYS A 79 7.33 23.16 0.75
N TRP A 80 7.63 21.88 0.44
CA TRP A 80 8.97 21.29 0.56
C TRP A 80 9.62 20.98 -0.80
N ASP A 81 9.10 21.49 -1.93
CA ASP A 81 9.67 21.26 -3.26
C ASP A 81 11.09 21.82 -3.41
N SER A 82 11.42 22.89 -2.65
CA SER A 82 12.70 23.56 -2.68
C SER A 82 13.75 22.99 -1.70
N VAL A 83 13.39 22.02 -0.84
CA VAL A 83 14.36 21.43 0.09
C VAL A 83 15.32 20.47 -0.65
N PRO A 84 16.54 20.22 -0.13
CA PRO A 84 17.48 19.27 -0.71
C PRO A 84 16.84 17.89 -0.92
N TYR A 85 17.18 17.24 -2.03
CA TYR A 85 16.56 15.97 -2.45
C TYR A 85 16.63 14.89 -1.37
N GLU A 86 17.73 14.83 -0.63
CA GLU A 86 18.03 13.83 0.40
C GLU A 86 17.16 13.94 1.66
N VAL A 87 16.52 15.09 1.85
CA VAL A 87 15.66 15.38 3.02
C VAL A 87 14.24 15.76 2.64
N ARG A 88 13.85 15.58 1.37
CA ARG A 88 12.45 15.72 0.95
C ARG A 88 11.54 14.80 1.77
N PRO A 89 10.27 15.13 1.95
CA PRO A 89 9.31 14.33 2.72
C PRO A 89 9.33 12.84 2.38
N GLU A 90 9.40 12.49 1.09
CA GLU A 90 9.41 11.13 0.56
C GLU A 90 10.64 10.32 1.00
N ALA A 91 11.78 11.00 1.23
CA ALA A 91 13.01 10.34 1.70
C ALA A 91 12.82 9.65 3.06
N GLY A 92 11.94 10.18 3.92
CA GLY A 92 11.59 9.58 5.20
C GLY A 92 10.90 8.22 5.04
N LEU A 93 9.96 8.11 4.10
CA LEU A 93 9.29 6.87 3.78
C LEU A 93 10.23 5.84 3.14
N LEU A 94 11.08 6.28 2.21
CA LEU A 94 12.08 5.41 1.58
C LEU A 94 13.07 4.85 2.61
N ARG A 95 13.50 5.70 3.57
CA ARG A 95 14.36 5.25 4.68
C ARG A 95 13.67 4.20 5.55
N LEU A 96 12.40 4.42 5.95
CA LEU A 96 11.62 3.45 6.71
C LEU A 96 11.53 2.09 5.98
N ARG A 97 11.21 2.10 4.69
CA ARG A 97 11.12 0.88 3.88
C ARG A 97 12.45 0.14 3.80
N LYS A 98 13.55 0.86 3.57
CA LYS A 98 14.89 0.31 3.45
C LYS A 98 15.40 -0.25 4.78
N ASP A 99 15.40 0.57 5.84
CA ASP A 99 16.03 0.21 7.12
C ASP A 99 15.24 -0.87 7.88
N LEU A 100 13.92 -0.97 7.66
CA LEU A 100 13.09 -2.05 8.19
C LEU A 100 13.04 -3.28 7.27
N GLY A 101 13.70 -3.25 6.10
CA GLY A 101 13.73 -4.36 5.16
C GLY A 101 12.37 -4.74 4.58
N LEU A 102 11.52 -3.75 4.30
CA LEU A 102 10.14 -3.95 3.83
C LEU A 102 10.10 -4.20 2.33
N PHE A 103 10.43 -5.41 1.91
CA PHE A 103 10.60 -5.75 0.50
C PHE A 103 9.30 -6.07 -0.24
N GLY A 104 8.27 -6.54 0.45
CA GLY A 104 7.03 -7.00 -0.17
C GLY A 104 5.88 -6.01 0.02
N ASN A 105 5.51 -5.28 -1.01
CA ASN A 105 4.40 -4.35 -0.95
C ASN A 105 3.14 -4.97 -1.56
N LEU A 106 2.11 -5.11 -0.74
CA LEU A 106 0.81 -5.65 -1.11
C LEU A 106 -0.16 -4.50 -1.38
N ARG A 107 -0.72 -4.45 -2.58
CA ARG A 107 -1.69 -3.45 -3.04
C ARG A 107 -2.94 -4.14 -3.57
N PRO A 108 -3.96 -4.39 -2.75
CA PRO A 108 -5.23 -4.93 -3.21
C PRO A 108 -6.01 -3.88 -4.01
N ALA A 109 -6.55 -4.27 -5.16
CA ALA A 109 -7.49 -3.49 -5.95
C ALA A 109 -8.84 -4.22 -5.97
N VAL A 110 -9.72 -3.80 -5.07
CA VAL A 110 -11.06 -4.38 -4.88
C VAL A 110 -12.11 -3.37 -5.30
N CYS A 111 -12.99 -3.76 -6.22
CA CYS A 111 -14.14 -2.94 -6.58
C CYS A 111 -15.34 -3.33 -5.72
N TYR A 112 -15.71 -2.45 -4.80
CA TYR A 112 -16.93 -2.60 -4.01
C TYR A 112 -18.17 -2.52 -4.91
N PRO A 113 -19.16 -3.40 -4.77
CA PRO A 113 -20.35 -3.40 -5.64
C PRO A 113 -21.07 -2.05 -5.70
N ALA A 114 -21.10 -1.33 -4.57
CA ALA A 114 -21.71 -0.01 -4.46
C ALA A 114 -20.92 1.11 -5.16
N LEU A 115 -19.70 0.85 -5.61
CA LEU A 115 -18.82 1.80 -6.32
C LEU A 115 -18.55 1.40 -7.78
N ALA A 116 -19.12 0.31 -8.26
CA ALA A 116 -18.88 -0.16 -9.62
C ALA A 116 -19.21 0.90 -10.69
N ASP A 117 -20.21 1.74 -10.44
CA ASP A 117 -20.60 2.83 -11.34
C ASP A 117 -19.72 4.10 -11.18
N ALA A 118 -18.86 4.17 -10.16
CA ALA A 118 -17.88 5.24 -9.98
C ALA A 118 -16.60 5.00 -10.78
N SER A 119 -16.39 3.79 -11.29
CA SER A 119 -15.26 3.47 -12.17
C SER A 119 -15.38 4.19 -13.52
N SER A 120 -14.23 4.53 -14.11
CA SER A 120 -14.17 5.03 -15.49
C SER A 120 -14.45 3.96 -16.54
N LEU A 121 -14.46 2.67 -16.14
CA LEU A 121 -14.79 1.54 -16.98
C LEU A 121 -16.26 1.15 -16.83
N LYS A 122 -16.74 0.38 -17.79
CA LYS A 122 -18.09 -0.19 -17.71
C LYS A 122 -18.23 -1.10 -16.50
N ARG A 123 -19.40 -1.06 -15.85
CA ARG A 123 -19.71 -1.86 -14.67
C ARG A 123 -19.35 -3.35 -14.81
N GLU A 124 -19.69 -3.96 -15.95
CA GLU A 124 -19.40 -5.37 -16.23
C GLU A 124 -17.90 -5.72 -16.20
N ALA A 125 -17.02 -4.74 -16.46
CA ALA A 125 -15.58 -4.95 -16.43
C ALA A 125 -15.03 -4.96 -15.00
N VAL A 126 -15.62 -4.19 -14.07
CA VAL A 126 -15.07 -3.95 -12.73
C VAL A 126 -15.88 -4.57 -11.58
N GLU A 127 -17.16 -4.86 -11.77
CA GLU A 127 -18.00 -5.45 -10.71
C GLU A 127 -17.43 -6.80 -10.26
N GLY A 128 -17.19 -6.94 -8.96
CA GLY A 128 -16.57 -8.14 -8.36
C GLY A 128 -15.06 -8.28 -8.65
N LEU A 129 -14.40 -7.19 -9.08
CA LEU A 129 -12.95 -7.17 -9.24
C LEU A 129 -12.28 -7.32 -7.88
N ASP A 130 -11.32 -8.24 -7.80
CA ASP A 130 -10.43 -8.46 -6.66
C ASP A 130 -9.07 -8.93 -7.18
N ILE A 131 -8.11 -8.00 -7.25
CA ILE A 131 -6.73 -8.25 -7.68
C ILE A 131 -5.80 -7.91 -6.53
N MET A 132 -4.78 -8.75 -6.30
CA MET A 132 -3.68 -8.45 -5.40
C MET A 132 -2.41 -8.17 -6.21
N ILE A 133 -1.88 -6.95 -6.14
CA ILE A 133 -0.58 -6.62 -6.73
C ILE A 133 0.50 -6.76 -5.65
N VAL A 134 1.48 -7.59 -5.93
CA VAL A 134 2.66 -7.87 -5.09
C VAL A 134 3.85 -7.21 -5.76
N ARG A 135 4.23 -6.03 -5.26
CA ARG A 135 5.33 -5.20 -5.76
C ARG A 135 6.58 -5.48 -4.93
N GLU A 136 7.70 -5.82 -5.58
CA GLU A 136 9.01 -5.74 -4.93
C GLU A 136 9.31 -4.25 -4.63
N LEU A 137 9.77 -3.93 -3.41
CA LEU A 137 9.78 -2.55 -2.93
C LEU A 137 11.17 -1.99 -2.61
N THR A 138 12.20 -2.83 -2.48
CA THR A 138 13.52 -2.43 -1.99
C THR A 138 14.64 -2.56 -3.00
N GLY A 139 14.34 -3.03 -4.20
CA GLY A 139 15.27 -3.16 -5.33
C GLY A 139 14.92 -2.25 -6.50
N GLY A 140 15.49 -2.58 -7.63
CA GLY A 140 15.21 -1.95 -8.92
C GLY A 140 15.76 -0.53 -9.06
N VAL A 141 15.14 0.24 -9.94
CA VAL A 141 15.60 1.59 -10.31
C VAL A 141 15.48 2.61 -9.18
N TYR A 142 14.63 2.36 -8.17
CA TYR A 142 14.48 3.27 -7.03
C TYR A 142 15.67 3.21 -6.07
N PHE A 143 16.39 2.10 -6.02
CA PHE A 143 17.50 1.87 -5.08
C PHE A 143 18.82 1.49 -5.75
N GLY A 144 18.81 1.20 -7.05
CA GLY A 144 20.01 0.82 -7.79
C GLY A 144 21.00 1.99 -7.93
N GLU A 145 22.29 1.67 -7.86
CA GLU A 145 23.38 2.62 -8.05
C GLU A 145 24.19 2.27 -9.31
N PRO A 146 24.81 3.23 -10.02
CA PRO A 146 24.81 4.66 -9.73
C PRO A 146 23.50 5.37 -10.11
N LYS A 147 23.16 6.42 -9.33
CA LYS A 147 22.13 7.41 -9.64
C LYS A 147 22.80 8.77 -9.72
N THR A 148 22.97 9.32 -10.92
CA THR A 148 23.78 10.53 -11.12
C THR A 148 23.22 11.44 -12.19
N ILE A 149 23.47 12.75 -12.02
CA ILE A 149 23.39 13.73 -13.11
C ILE A 149 24.78 14.31 -13.29
N THR A 150 25.42 14.04 -14.44
CA THR A 150 26.76 14.49 -14.81
C THR A 150 26.68 15.59 -15.83
N ASP A 151 27.40 16.70 -15.63
CA ASP A 151 27.59 17.74 -16.62
C ASP A 151 28.60 17.25 -17.68
N LEU A 152 28.18 17.27 -18.95
CA LEU A 152 29.02 16.88 -20.10
C LEU A 152 29.70 18.08 -20.75
N GLY A 153 29.50 19.30 -20.26
CA GLY A 153 29.92 20.56 -20.88
C GLY A 153 28.95 21.05 -21.95
N ASN A 154 29.16 22.29 -22.40
CA ASN A 154 28.32 22.94 -23.42
C ASN A 154 26.81 22.97 -23.12
N GLY A 155 26.43 22.99 -21.82
CA GLY A 155 25.05 22.97 -21.39
C GLY A 155 24.35 21.61 -21.48
N GLN A 156 25.07 20.56 -21.81
CA GLN A 156 24.54 19.18 -21.88
C GLN A 156 24.77 18.43 -20.60
N LYS A 157 23.79 17.61 -20.19
CA LYS A 157 23.86 16.76 -18.98
C LYS A 157 23.50 15.32 -19.34
N ARG A 158 24.03 14.38 -18.55
CA ARG A 158 23.67 12.96 -18.60
C ARG A 158 23.07 12.55 -17.27
N ALA A 159 21.87 11.95 -17.29
CA ALA A 159 21.28 11.31 -16.12
C ALA A 159 21.41 9.79 -16.26
N ILE A 160 21.71 9.12 -15.15
CA ILE A 160 21.75 7.65 -15.06
C ILE A 160 20.92 7.24 -13.84
N ASP A 161 19.98 6.31 -14.05
CA ASP A 161 19.31 5.54 -13.03
C ASP A 161 19.52 4.05 -13.32
N THR A 162 19.93 3.28 -12.32
CA THR A 162 20.34 1.88 -12.50
C THR A 162 19.27 0.91 -12.02
N GLN A 163 18.80 0.03 -12.90
CA GLN A 163 17.89 -1.07 -12.57
C GLN A 163 18.70 -2.30 -12.18
N VAL A 164 18.65 -2.69 -10.88
CA VAL A 164 19.38 -3.85 -10.33
C VAL A 164 18.41 -4.75 -9.60
N TYR A 165 18.52 -6.07 -9.86
CA TYR A 165 17.87 -7.11 -9.10
C TYR A 165 18.79 -8.31 -8.95
N ASP A 166 18.91 -8.81 -7.73
CA ASP A 166 19.55 -10.08 -7.41
C ASP A 166 18.53 -11.22 -7.34
N THR A 167 18.99 -12.44 -7.57
CA THR A 167 18.13 -13.64 -7.56
C THR A 167 17.31 -13.77 -6.28
N TYR A 168 17.91 -13.52 -5.10
CA TYR A 168 17.23 -13.66 -3.82
C TYR A 168 16.07 -12.66 -3.65
N GLU A 169 16.17 -11.45 -4.22
CA GLU A 169 15.13 -10.44 -4.17
C GLU A 169 13.89 -10.88 -4.97
N ILE A 170 14.14 -11.44 -6.15
CA ILE A 170 13.08 -11.98 -7.01
C ILE A 170 12.43 -13.20 -6.36
N GLU A 171 13.24 -14.13 -5.81
CA GLU A 171 12.71 -15.31 -5.14
C GLU A 171 11.82 -14.98 -3.95
N ARG A 172 12.28 -14.07 -3.06
CA ARG A 172 11.51 -13.71 -1.85
C ARG A 172 10.16 -13.10 -2.17
N ILE A 173 10.09 -12.20 -3.17
CA ILE A 173 8.82 -11.58 -3.55
C ILE A 173 7.90 -12.54 -4.30
N ALA A 174 8.46 -13.41 -5.12
CA ALA A 174 7.69 -14.44 -5.83
C ALA A 174 7.06 -15.45 -4.84
N ARG A 175 7.79 -15.85 -3.77
CA ARG A 175 7.21 -16.69 -2.71
C ARG A 175 6.00 -16.03 -2.05
N VAL A 176 6.08 -14.73 -1.74
CA VAL A 176 4.94 -13.99 -1.19
C VAL A 176 3.74 -14.05 -2.13
N ALA A 177 3.96 -13.87 -3.43
CA ALA A 177 2.89 -13.91 -4.42
C ALA A 177 2.25 -15.31 -4.56
N PHE A 178 3.07 -16.37 -4.62
CA PHE A 178 2.57 -17.74 -4.70
C PHE A 178 1.82 -18.17 -3.43
N ASP A 179 2.33 -17.83 -2.25
CA ASP A 179 1.67 -18.14 -0.98
C ASP A 179 0.33 -17.42 -0.83
N LEU A 180 0.24 -16.19 -1.33
CA LEU A 180 -1.03 -15.46 -1.41
C LEU A 180 -1.99 -16.11 -2.42
N ALA A 181 -1.52 -16.51 -3.59
CA ALA A 181 -2.34 -17.14 -4.62
C ALA A 181 -3.00 -18.43 -4.11
N ARG A 182 -2.29 -19.26 -3.34
CA ARG A 182 -2.84 -20.47 -2.69
C ARG A 182 -4.03 -20.18 -1.76
N LYS A 183 -4.10 -18.96 -1.21
CA LYS A 183 -5.20 -18.51 -0.34
C LYS A 183 -6.30 -17.78 -1.11
N ARG A 184 -6.15 -17.62 -2.42
CA ARG A 184 -7.05 -16.89 -3.32
C ARG A 184 -7.50 -17.81 -4.46
N ARG A 185 -7.47 -17.34 -5.71
CA ARG A 185 -7.91 -18.12 -6.89
C ARG A 185 -6.81 -18.96 -7.53
N ASN A 186 -5.72 -19.16 -6.82
CA ASN A 186 -4.60 -20.04 -7.17
C ASN A 186 -3.89 -19.68 -8.50
N LYS A 187 -3.81 -18.37 -8.85
CA LYS A 187 -3.19 -17.91 -10.07
C LYS A 187 -2.22 -16.75 -9.79
N VAL A 188 -1.01 -16.83 -10.35
CA VAL A 188 -0.02 -15.74 -10.37
C VAL A 188 0.26 -15.32 -11.81
N THR A 189 0.20 -14.01 -12.06
CA THR A 189 0.70 -13.39 -13.30
C THR A 189 1.98 -12.62 -12.98
N SER A 190 3.12 -13.10 -13.45
CA SER A 190 4.41 -12.41 -13.31
C SER A 190 4.58 -11.41 -14.45
N MET A 191 4.79 -10.14 -14.10
CA MET A 191 4.92 -9.05 -15.07
C MET A 191 6.31 -8.44 -15.03
N GLU A 192 6.96 -8.37 -16.17
CA GLU A 192 8.32 -7.85 -16.34
C GLU A 192 8.56 -7.38 -17.79
N LYS A 193 9.75 -6.93 -18.13
CA LYS A 193 10.07 -6.40 -19.46
C LYS A 193 11.26 -7.14 -20.12
N ARG A 194 11.23 -8.49 -20.13
CA ARG A 194 12.32 -9.36 -20.64
C ARG A 194 12.69 -9.15 -22.10
N ASN A 195 11.78 -8.61 -22.90
CA ASN A 195 12.05 -8.36 -24.33
C ASN A 195 13.08 -7.23 -24.59
N VAL A 196 13.35 -6.37 -23.57
CA VAL A 196 14.30 -5.25 -23.67
C VAL A 196 15.21 -5.09 -22.46
N MET A 197 14.89 -5.68 -21.32
CA MET A 197 15.63 -5.50 -20.04
C MET A 197 16.26 -6.82 -19.58
N LYS A 198 17.55 -6.81 -19.26
CA LYS A 198 18.25 -7.99 -18.69
C LYS A 198 17.72 -8.36 -17.29
N SER A 199 17.37 -7.37 -16.48
CA SER A 199 16.69 -7.62 -15.20
C SER A 199 15.34 -8.34 -15.37
N GLY A 200 14.59 -8.02 -16.43
CA GLY A 200 13.37 -8.73 -16.81
C GLY A 200 13.62 -10.17 -17.27
N VAL A 201 14.72 -10.44 -17.97
CA VAL A 201 15.12 -11.82 -18.34
C VAL A 201 15.40 -12.62 -17.08
N LEU A 202 16.22 -12.11 -16.15
CA LEU A 202 16.52 -12.78 -14.88
C LEU A 202 15.25 -12.99 -14.06
N TRP A 203 14.37 -11.98 -13.98
CA TRP A 203 13.09 -12.08 -13.28
C TRP A 203 12.25 -13.26 -13.78
N ASN A 204 12.06 -13.33 -15.09
CA ASN A 204 11.29 -14.42 -15.70
C ASN A 204 11.90 -15.79 -15.42
N GLU A 205 13.23 -15.91 -15.54
CA GLU A 205 13.95 -17.15 -15.27
C GLU A 205 13.78 -17.60 -13.81
N VAL A 206 14.03 -16.71 -12.85
CA VAL A 206 13.96 -17.01 -11.40
C VAL A 206 12.54 -17.40 -10.98
N VAL A 207 11.52 -16.63 -11.41
CA VAL A 207 10.12 -16.94 -11.08
C VAL A 207 9.71 -18.29 -11.67
N THR A 208 10.12 -18.61 -12.92
CA THR A 208 9.83 -19.89 -13.56
C THR A 208 10.48 -21.05 -12.82
N GLN A 209 11.76 -20.92 -12.43
CA GLN A 209 12.50 -21.94 -11.72
C GLN A 209 11.93 -22.18 -10.32
N LEU A 210 11.58 -21.11 -9.60
CA LEU A 210 10.96 -21.18 -8.29
C LEU A 210 9.60 -21.90 -8.36
N HIS A 211 8.75 -21.53 -9.32
CA HIS A 211 7.47 -22.17 -9.57
C HIS A 211 7.63 -23.69 -9.80
N ALA A 212 8.54 -24.07 -10.70
CA ALA A 212 8.81 -25.49 -11.02
C ALA A 212 9.32 -26.28 -9.82
N ARG A 213 10.02 -25.65 -8.86
CA ARG A 213 10.60 -26.28 -7.68
C ARG A 213 9.62 -26.37 -6.51
N GLU A 214 8.83 -25.31 -6.25
CA GLU A 214 8.10 -25.15 -4.97
C GLU A 214 6.58 -24.92 -5.14
N TYR A 215 6.09 -24.56 -6.34
CA TYR A 215 4.71 -24.02 -6.51
C TYR A 215 3.97 -24.58 -7.74
N ARG A 216 4.24 -25.83 -8.12
CA ARG A 216 3.59 -26.48 -9.28
C ARG A 216 2.08 -26.58 -9.21
N ASP A 217 1.53 -26.44 -8.02
CA ASP A 217 0.09 -26.43 -7.72
C ASP A 217 -0.57 -25.09 -8.04
N VAL A 218 0.20 -24.00 -8.24
CA VAL A 218 -0.30 -22.67 -8.58
C VAL A 218 -0.21 -22.43 -10.09
N GLN A 219 -1.22 -21.88 -10.72
CA GLN A 219 -1.15 -21.47 -12.12
C GLN A 219 -0.21 -20.28 -12.27
N LEU A 220 0.81 -20.40 -13.12
CA LEU A 220 1.72 -19.30 -13.45
C LEU A 220 1.53 -18.86 -14.90
N GLU A 221 1.39 -17.55 -15.09
CA GLU A 221 1.45 -16.87 -16.38
C GLU A 221 2.51 -15.77 -16.36
N HIS A 222 3.12 -15.50 -17.51
CA HIS A 222 4.04 -14.37 -17.69
C HIS A 222 3.47 -13.40 -18.71
N GLN A 223 3.46 -12.11 -18.38
CA GLN A 223 3.09 -11.05 -19.30
C GLN A 223 4.15 -9.95 -19.30
N LEU A 224 4.37 -9.32 -20.46
CA LEU A 224 5.13 -8.08 -20.51
C LEU A 224 4.35 -6.97 -19.79
N ALA A 225 5.02 -6.13 -19.03
CA ALA A 225 4.38 -5.14 -18.15
C ALA A 225 3.45 -4.17 -18.91
N ASP A 226 3.84 -3.76 -20.14
CA ASP A 226 3.01 -2.93 -21.01
C ASP A 226 1.72 -3.65 -21.46
N SER A 227 1.83 -4.92 -21.85
CA SER A 227 0.65 -5.75 -22.17
C SER A 227 -0.20 -5.99 -20.92
N GLY A 228 0.43 -6.16 -19.76
CA GLY A 228 -0.25 -6.27 -18.46
C GLY A 228 -1.08 -5.03 -18.15
N GLY A 229 -0.51 -3.84 -18.34
CA GLY A 229 -1.22 -2.56 -18.19
C GLY A 229 -2.43 -2.43 -19.12
N MET A 230 -2.28 -2.81 -20.39
CA MET A 230 -3.40 -2.86 -21.34
C MET A 230 -4.49 -3.82 -20.86
N ASN A 231 -4.11 -4.99 -20.37
CA ASN A 231 -5.03 -6.03 -19.94
C ASN A 231 -5.72 -5.68 -18.61
N LEU A 232 -5.07 -4.93 -17.72
CA LEU A 232 -5.71 -4.37 -16.52
C LEU A 232 -6.91 -3.49 -16.90
N VAL A 233 -6.80 -2.70 -17.98
CA VAL A 233 -7.90 -1.85 -18.46
C VAL A 233 -8.94 -2.67 -19.23
N LYS A 234 -8.50 -3.62 -20.09
CA LYS A 234 -9.39 -4.31 -21.02
C LYS A 234 -10.09 -5.52 -20.42
N TRP A 235 -9.38 -6.33 -19.63
CA TRP A 235 -9.86 -7.58 -19.04
C TRP A 235 -9.31 -7.79 -17.62
N PRO A 236 -9.59 -6.87 -16.66
CA PRO A 236 -8.97 -6.93 -15.33
C PRO A 236 -9.30 -8.22 -14.56
N LYS A 237 -10.47 -8.81 -14.76
CA LYS A 237 -10.93 -10.02 -14.05
C LYS A 237 -10.10 -11.28 -14.34
N GLN A 238 -9.24 -11.27 -15.35
CA GLN A 238 -8.32 -12.39 -15.61
C GLN A 238 -7.22 -12.54 -14.55
N PHE A 239 -6.93 -11.45 -13.79
CA PHE A 239 -5.86 -11.42 -12.81
C PHE A 239 -6.38 -11.79 -11.42
N ASP A 240 -5.60 -12.57 -10.70
CA ASP A 240 -5.77 -12.85 -9.27
C ASP A 240 -4.63 -12.19 -8.47
N VAL A 241 -3.42 -12.75 -8.56
CA VAL A 241 -2.21 -12.16 -7.98
C VAL A 241 -1.28 -11.76 -9.10
N ILE A 242 -0.82 -10.50 -9.08
CA ILE A 242 0.22 -9.98 -9.98
C ILE A 242 1.50 -9.83 -9.17
N VAL A 243 2.62 -10.39 -9.64
CA VAL A 243 3.95 -10.14 -9.06
C VAL A 243 4.80 -9.38 -10.06
N THR A 244 5.50 -8.34 -9.60
CA THR A 244 6.27 -7.47 -10.48
C THR A 244 7.34 -6.69 -9.72
N ASP A 245 8.26 -6.08 -10.44
CA ASP A 245 9.33 -5.26 -9.91
C ASP A 245 8.82 -3.93 -9.32
N ASN A 246 9.73 -3.14 -8.79
CA ASN A 246 9.41 -1.91 -8.08
C ASN A 246 8.73 -0.87 -9.01
N LEU A 247 9.32 -0.57 -10.16
CA LEU A 247 8.82 0.47 -11.07
C LEU A 247 7.49 0.08 -11.72
N PHE A 248 7.42 -1.12 -12.30
CA PHE A 248 6.18 -1.58 -12.94
C PHE A 248 5.09 -1.82 -11.91
N GLY A 249 5.43 -2.26 -10.69
CA GLY A 249 4.49 -2.43 -9.59
C GLY A 249 3.82 -1.13 -9.16
N ASP A 250 4.57 -0.02 -9.15
CA ASP A 250 4.03 1.30 -8.90
C ASP A 250 3.01 1.70 -9.99
N MET A 251 3.47 1.68 -11.24
CA MET A 251 2.64 2.09 -12.37
C MET A 251 1.38 1.22 -12.53
N LEU A 252 1.52 -0.10 -12.43
CA LEU A 252 0.40 -1.04 -12.62
C LEU A 252 -0.62 -0.95 -11.48
N SER A 253 -0.18 -0.70 -10.25
CA SER A 253 -1.10 -0.51 -9.13
C SER A 253 -1.87 0.80 -9.22
N ASP A 254 -1.28 1.87 -9.76
CA ASP A 254 -1.99 3.13 -10.00
C ASP A 254 -3.04 2.98 -11.12
N ILE A 255 -2.73 2.21 -12.17
CA ILE A 255 -3.72 1.83 -13.19
C ILE A 255 -4.86 1.02 -12.53
N ALA A 256 -4.54 0.01 -11.71
CA ALA A 256 -5.53 -0.80 -11.01
C ALA A 256 -6.38 0.03 -10.03
N ALA A 257 -5.81 1.08 -9.44
CA ALA A 257 -6.51 2.03 -8.59
C ALA A 257 -7.70 2.67 -9.30
N MET A 258 -7.51 3.08 -10.53
CA MET A 258 -8.58 3.73 -11.32
C MET A 258 -9.73 2.79 -11.65
N LEU A 259 -9.51 1.47 -11.59
CA LEU A 259 -10.58 0.49 -11.76
C LEU A 259 -11.56 0.48 -10.57
N THR A 260 -11.10 0.89 -9.39
CA THR A 260 -11.88 0.90 -8.15
C THR A 260 -12.60 2.22 -7.89
N GLY A 261 -12.33 3.24 -8.70
CA GLY A 261 -13.00 4.55 -8.69
C GLY A 261 -12.27 5.67 -7.94
N SER A 262 -11.40 5.38 -6.97
CA SER A 262 -10.61 6.40 -6.25
C SER A 262 -9.38 5.81 -5.57
N LEU A 263 -8.27 6.56 -5.53
CA LEU A 263 -7.09 6.27 -4.71
C LEU A 263 -7.42 6.21 -3.20
N GLY A 264 -8.45 6.96 -2.76
CA GLY A 264 -8.95 6.95 -1.39
C GLY A 264 -9.57 5.64 -0.93
N MET A 265 -9.68 4.64 -1.83
CA MET A 265 -10.18 3.31 -1.55
C MET A 265 -9.08 2.26 -1.41
N LEU A 266 -7.82 2.59 -1.67
CA LEU A 266 -6.75 1.62 -1.83
C LEU A 266 -5.81 1.58 -0.62
N PRO A 267 -5.86 0.51 0.17
CA PRO A 267 -4.89 0.25 1.21
C PRO A 267 -3.59 -0.32 0.64
N SER A 268 -2.53 -0.28 1.44
CA SER A 268 -1.33 -1.06 1.17
C SER A 268 -0.64 -1.56 2.44
N ALA A 269 0.15 -2.63 2.28
CA ALA A 269 0.99 -3.19 3.31
C ALA A 269 2.40 -3.40 2.76
N SER A 270 3.40 -2.85 3.43
CA SER A 270 4.81 -3.11 3.14
C SER A 270 5.36 -4.05 4.21
N LEU A 271 5.77 -5.24 3.79
CA LEU A 271 6.11 -6.36 4.67
C LEU A 271 7.59 -6.73 4.55
N GLY A 272 8.24 -6.91 5.70
CA GLY A 272 9.58 -7.50 5.80
C GLY A 272 9.56 -9.03 5.88
N GLU A 273 10.73 -9.61 6.03
CA GLU A 273 10.87 -11.05 6.26
C GLU A 273 10.27 -11.47 7.60
N VAL A 274 9.78 -12.71 7.65
CA VAL A 274 9.32 -13.31 8.89
C VAL A 274 10.53 -13.78 9.68
N ASP A 275 10.74 -13.24 10.86
CA ASP A 275 11.76 -13.74 11.79
C ASP A 275 11.45 -15.18 12.18
N VAL A 276 12.40 -16.08 11.96
CA VAL A 276 12.22 -17.54 12.14
C VAL A 276 11.92 -17.91 13.59
N LYS A 277 12.47 -17.14 14.55
CA LYS A 277 12.34 -17.41 15.99
C LYS A 277 11.04 -16.86 16.56
N THR A 278 10.73 -15.60 16.25
CA THR A 278 9.56 -14.89 16.82
C THR A 278 8.29 -15.08 16.00
N LYS A 279 8.42 -15.56 14.76
CA LYS A 279 7.33 -15.64 13.76
C LYS A 279 6.69 -14.29 13.44
N LYS A 280 7.29 -13.18 13.88
CA LYS A 280 6.87 -11.80 13.58
C LYS A 280 7.65 -11.24 12.39
N ARG A 281 7.13 -10.23 11.76
CA ARG A 281 7.80 -9.45 10.71
C ARG A 281 7.68 -7.96 10.98
N LYS A 282 8.59 -7.17 10.49
CA LYS A 282 8.41 -5.73 10.41
C LYS A 282 7.41 -5.41 9.31
N ALA A 283 6.54 -4.45 9.56
CA ALA A 283 5.53 -4.05 8.59
C ALA A 283 5.17 -2.57 8.73
N LEU A 284 4.81 -1.96 7.61
CA LEU A 284 4.28 -0.61 7.52
C LEU A 284 3.00 -0.66 6.66
N PHE A 285 1.95 -0.04 7.17
CA PHE A 285 0.64 -0.01 6.55
C PHE A 285 0.26 1.44 6.23
N GLU A 286 -0.04 1.71 4.98
CA GLU A 286 -0.29 3.06 4.47
C GLU A 286 -1.32 3.04 3.35
N PRO A 287 -2.14 4.10 3.18
CA PRO A 287 -2.94 4.27 1.98
C PRO A 287 -2.04 4.50 0.76
N VAL A 288 -2.52 4.16 -0.43
CA VAL A 288 -1.78 4.41 -1.68
C VAL A 288 -1.79 5.89 -2.07
N HIS A 289 -2.82 6.64 -1.65
CA HIS A 289 -2.93 8.08 -1.95
C HIS A 289 -1.82 8.92 -1.28
N GLY A 290 -1.48 10.05 -1.88
CA GLY A 290 -0.57 11.05 -1.31
C GLY A 290 -1.22 11.94 -0.25
N SER A 291 -0.55 13.06 0.03
CA SER A 291 -0.93 14.02 1.09
C SER A 291 -2.09 14.96 0.73
N ALA A 292 -2.47 15.06 -0.54
CA ALA A 292 -3.56 15.90 -1.06
C ALA A 292 -3.64 17.29 -0.37
N PRO A 293 -2.60 18.14 -0.51
CA PRO A 293 -2.47 19.38 0.25
C PRO A 293 -3.59 20.40 -0.02
N ASP A 294 -4.23 20.31 -1.16
CA ASP A 294 -5.35 21.14 -1.60
C ASP A 294 -6.63 20.95 -0.76
N ILE A 295 -6.83 19.76 -0.17
CA ILE A 295 -7.97 19.44 0.69
C ILE A 295 -7.61 19.24 2.16
N ALA A 296 -6.35 19.36 2.53
CA ALA A 296 -5.87 19.21 3.90
C ALA A 296 -6.57 20.16 4.88
N GLY A 297 -6.98 19.66 6.04
CA GLY A 297 -7.68 20.41 7.08
C GLY A 297 -9.15 20.76 6.76
N LYS A 298 -9.69 20.29 5.62
CA LYS A 298 -11.07 20.60 5.21
C LYS A 298 -12.07 19.50 5.60
N GLY A 299 -11.62 18.36 6.13
CA GLY A 299 -12.49 17.24 6.47
C GLY A 299 -13.16 16.58 5.26
N LEU A 300 -12.53 16.67 4.08
CA LEU A 300 -13.04 16.12 2.82
C LEU A 300 -12.37 14.80 2.40
N ALA A 301 -11.25 14.47 3.02
CA ALA A 301 -10.47 13.28 2.68
C ALA A 301 -11.26 12.00 2.94
N ASN A 302 -11.10 11.02 2.05
CA ASN A 302 -11.66 9.69 2.22
C ASN A 302 -10.77 8.87 3.19
N PRO A 303 -11.26 8.44 4.37
CA PRO A 303 -10.46 7.70 5.33
C PRO A 303 -10.42 6.18 5.05
N ILE A 304 -11.17 5.68 4.05
CA ILE A 304 -11.37 4.23 3.84
C ILE A 304 -10.04 3.55 3.54
N ALA A 305 -9.18 4.11 2.68
CA ALA A 305 -7.88 3.51 2.39
C ALA A 305 -7.01 3.35 3.65
N MET A 306 -7.02 4.35 4.55
CA MET A 306 -6.27 4.31 5.80
C MET A 306 -6.86 3.28 6.78
N ILE A 307 -8.18 3.24 6.91
CA ILE A 307 -8.91 2.26 7.73
C ILE A 307 -8.68 0.84 7.20
N ALA A 308 -8.75 0.62 5.89
CA ALA A 308 -8.48 -0.67 5.28
C ALA A 308 -6.99 -1.08 5.40
N SER A 309 -6.05 -0.10 5.39
CA SER A 309 -4.63 -0.37 5.68
C SER A 309 -4.45 -0.86 7.12
N PHE A 310 -5.18 -0.32 8.09
CA PHE A 310 -5.22 -0.87 9.43
C PHE A 310 -5.85 -2.27 9.47
N GLY A 311 -6.88 -2.55 8.66
CA GLY A 311 -7.42 -3.90 8.44
C GLY A 311 -6.36 -4.88 7.95
N MET A 312 -5.48 -4.44 7.03
CA MET A 312 -4.32 -5.24 6.61
C MET A 312 -3.34 -5.47 7.77
N ALA A 313 -3.14 -4.50 8.67
CA ALA A 313 -2.31 -4.72 9.87
C ALA A 313 -2.92 -5.80 10.80
N LEU A 314 -4.22 -5.76 11.02
CA LEU A 314 -4.92 -6.79 11.78
C LEU A 314 -4.68 -8.19 11.18
N ARG A 315 -4.75 -8.32 9.85
CA ARG A 315 -4.58 -9.58 9.13
C ARG A 315 -3.13 -10.07 9.06
N TYR A 316 -2.19 -9.19 8.71
CA TYR A 316 -0.82 -9.60 8.35
C TYR A 316 0.20 -9.48 9.50
N SER A 317 -0.07 -8.66 10.53
CA SER A 317 0.84 -8.48 11.67
C SER A 317 0.30 -9.05 12.97
N PHE A 318 -1.02 -9.11 13.16
CA PHE A 318 -1.61 -9.45 14.45
C PHE A 318 -2.42 -10.75 14.46
N ASP A 319 -2.52 -11.43 13.32
CA ASP A 319 -3.30 -12.69 13.16
C ASP A 319 -4.77 -12.55 13.56
N MET A 320 -5.34 -11.35 13.32
CA MET A 320 -6.73 -11.02 13.61
C MET A 320 -7.55 -10.97 12.30
N GLY A 321 -7.48 -12.04 11.50
CA GLY A 321 -8.13 -12.09 10.18
C GLY A 321 -9.63 -11.91 10.23
N GLU A 322 -10.33 -12.52 11.20
CA GLU A 322 -11.78 -12.38 11.38
C GLU A 322 -12.20 -10.94 11.70
N LEU A 323 -11.40 -10.21 12.49
CA LEU A 323 -11.66 -8.81 12.78
C LEU A 323 -11.45 -7.94 11.53
N ALA A 324 -10.42 -8.25 10.73
CA ALA A 324 -10.21 -7.59 9.45
C ALA A 324 -11.38 -7.83 8.48
N ASP A 325 -11.91 -9.05 8.41
CA ASP A 325 -13.08 -9.38 7.58
C ASP A 325 -14.33 -8.59 8.03
N LYS A 326 -14.55 -8.45 9.34
CA LYS A 326 -15.64 -7.60 9.88
C LYS A 326 -15.45 -6.13 9.51
N LEU A 327 -14.22 -5.62 9.52
CA LEU A 327 -13.92 -4.26 9.12
C LEU A 327 -14.18 -4.02 7.62
N ASP A 328 -13.79 -4.97 6.77
CA ASP A 328 -14.08 -4.93 5.33
C ASP A 328 -15.59 -4.98 5.07
N ALA A 329 -16.32 -5.81 5.82
CA ALA A 329 -17.80 -5.88 5.76
C ALA A 329 -18.44 -4.57 6.23
N ALA A 330 -17.93 -3.92 7.27
CA ALA A 330 -18.42 -2.62 7.76
C ALA A 330 -18.24 -1.53 6.70
N ILE A 331 -17.07 -1.46 6.04
CA ILE A 331 -16.82 -0.54 4.92
C ILE A 331 -17.84 -0.78 3.80
N SER A 332 -18.02 -2.04 3.40
CA SER A 332 -19.00 -2.42 2.37
C SER A 332 -20.43 -2.01 2.73
N ALA A 333 -20.85 -2.20 3.99
CA ALA A 333 -22.18 -1.84 4.47
C ALA A 333 -22.42 -0.33 4.44
N VAL A 334 -21.42 0.49 4.84
CA VAL A 334 -21.51 1.96 4.77
C VAL A 334 -21.67 2.43 3.33
N LEU A 335 -20.90 1.86 2.41
CA LEU A 335 -20.99 2.17 0.99
C LEU A 335 -22.33 1.74 0.40
N ALA A 336 -22.88 0.58 0.80
CA ALA A 336 -24.20 0.11 0.37
C ALA A 336 -25.34 1.03 0.85
N LYS A 337 -25.16 1.71 2.01
CA LYS A 337 -26.10 2.72 2.51
C LYS A 337 -26.02 4.06 1.76
N GLY A 338 -25.16 4.16 0.76
CA GLY A 338 -25.02 5.35 -0.10
C GLY A 338 -24.18 6.48 0.49
N LEU A 339 -23.46 6.28 1.62
CA LEU A 339 -22.57 7.31 2.16
C LEU A 339 -21.31 7.44 1.30
N ARG A 340 -20.91 8.67 0.96
CA ARG A 340 -19.78 8.96 0.08
C ARG A 340 -18.98 10.17 0.55
N THR A 341 -17.68 10.06 0.55
CA THR A 341 -16.78 11.21 0.55
C THR A 341 -16.73 11.86 -0.82
N ALA A 342 -16.13 13.04 -0.92
CA ALA A 342 -16.18 13.87 -2.14
C ALA A 342 -15.60 13.16 -3.38
N ASP A 343 -14.55 12.35 -3.21
CA ASP A 343 -13.83 11.64 -4.27
C ASP A 343 -14.61 10.49 -4.92
N ILE A 344 -15.57 9.90 -4.19
CA ILE A 344 -16.41 8.78 -4.64
C ILE A 344 -17.90 9.14 -4.72
N LYS A 345 -18.21 10.44 -4.69
CA LYS A 345 -19.60 10.92 -4.74
C LYS A 345 -20.20 10.69 -6.13
N SER A 346 -21.43 10.20 -6.14
CA SER A 346 -22.26 10.05 -7.35
C SER A 346 -23.68 10.54 -7.11
N GLU A 347 -24.49 10.64 -8.16
CA GLU A 347 -25.90 11.03 -8.06
C GLU A 347 -26.68 10.07 -7.16
N GLY A 348 -27.59 10.58 -6.36
CA GLY A 348 -28.40 9.80 -5.42
C GLY A 348 -27.69 9.36 -4.14
N THR A 349 -26.41 9.76 -3.92
CA THR A 349 -25.64 9.40 -2.73
C THR A 349 -25.59 10.53 -1.70
N ILE A 350 -25.30 10.17 -0.45
CA ILE A 350 -25.23 11.07 0.70
C ILE A 350 -23.78 11.50 0.91
N ALA A 351 -23.49 12.78 0.76
CA ALA A 351 -22.17 13.33 1.02
C ALA A 351 -21.86 13.36 2.52
N VAL A 352 -20.69 12.87 2.90
CA VAL A 352 -20.20 12.86 4.29
C VAL A 352 -18.76 13.36 4.37
N SER A 353 -18.41 13.92 5.52
CA SER A 353 -17.03 14.32 5.82
C SER A 353 -16.15 13.10 6.17
N THR A 354 -14.82 13.32 6.27
CA THR A 354 -13.84 12.33 6.76
C THR A 354 -14.29 11.71 8.08
N ALA A 355 -14.61 12.55 9.06
CA ALA A 355 -15.01 12.08 10.40
C ALA A 355 -16.36 11.34 10.38
N GLN A 356 -17.33 11.79 9.61
CA GLN A 356 -18.62 11.12 9.47
C GLN A 356 -18.50 9.75 8.80
N MET A 357 -17.61 9.61 7.82
CA MET A 357 -17.31 8.32 7.20
C MET A 357 -16.68 7.35 8.20
N GLY A 358 -15.66 7.79 8.94
CA GLY A 358 -15.03 6.97 9.98
C GLY A 358 -15.99 6.55 11.09
N GLU A 359 -16.85 7.47 11.55
CA GLU A 359 -17.89 7.17 12.54
C GLU A 359 -18.93 6.16 12.03
N ALA A 360 -19.35 6.28 10.77
CA ALA A 360 -20.27 5.35 10.16
C ALA A 360 -19.68 3.94 10.06
N ILE A 361 -18.40 3.83 9.66
CA ILE A 361 -17.69 2.54 9.60
C ILE A 361 -17.57 1.91 11.00
N LEU A 362 -17.20 2.70 12.01
CA LEU A 362 -17.14 2.22 13.39
C LEU A 362 -18.49 1.70 13.86
N LYS A 363 -19.57 2.42 13.57
CA LYS A 363 -20.93 1.99 13.94
C LYS A 363 -21.34 0.66 13.31
N GLU A 364 -21.02 0.46 12.02
CA GLU A 364 -21.26 -0.84 11.37
C GLU A 364 -20.41 -1.96 11.98
N LEU A 365 -19.12 -1.68 12.27
CA LEU A 365 -18.24 -2.64 12.93
C LEU A 365 -18.76 -3.04 14.31
N GLN A 366 -19.28 -2.10 15.09
CA GLN A 366 -19.92 -2.35 16.36
C GLN A 366 -21.12 -3.29 16.22
N ALA A 367 -21.97 -3.05 15.23
CA ALA A 367 -23.14 -3.90 14.95
C ALA A 367 -22.76 -5.33 14.52
N LEU A 368 -21.64 -5.50 13.84
CA LEU A 368 -21.13 -6.82 13.42
C LEU A 368 -20.39 -7.56 14.56
N HIS A 369 -20.11 -6.87 15.67
CA HIS A 369 -19.39 -7.44 16.79
C HIS A 369 -20.32 -7.76 18.00
N ALA A 370 -21.50 -7.12 18.05
CA ALA A 370 -22.55 -7.37 19.05
C ALA A 370 -23.22 -8.73 18.80
#